data_efc57614f9d339dd46523a42cda5143a
#
_entry.id   efc57614f9d339dd46523a42cda5143a
#
_cell.length_a   1.000
_cell.length_b   1.000
_cell.length_c   1.000
_cell.angle_alpha   90.00
_cell.angle_beta   90.00
_cell.angle_gamma   90.00
#
_symmetry.space_group_name_H-M   'P 1'
#
loop_
_entity.id
_entity.type
_entity.pdbx_description
1 polymer ?
#
loop_
_entity_poly.entity_id
_entity_poly.type
_entity_poly.pdbx_seq_one_letter_code
_entity_poly.pdbx_strand_id
1 'polypeptide(L)'
;MNSLDELKIVLREEEIPFFTDKQLSFYLKENNSDYKATAYQCLLIKAEDTTLSISGLNTSDTSKYFRRLASQYRPNNSGILRG
;
A
#
# COMPACT_ATOMS: atom_id res chain seq x y z
N MET A 1 -13.14 -3.94 -13.42
CA MET A 1 -12.73 -3.86 -12.01
C MET A 1 -12.53 -2.41 -11.64
N ASN A 2 -13.05 -1.99 -10.51
CA ASN A 2 -12.91 -0.58 -10.13
C ASN A 2 -11.61 -0.37 -9.34
N SER A 3 -11.29 0.90 -9.11
CA SER A 3 -10.03 1.24 -8.44
C SER A 3 -9.91 0.66 -7.04
N LEU A 4 -11.02 0.54 -6.34
CA LEU A 4 -11.00 -0.02 -5.01
C LEU A 4 -10.62 -1.49 -5.03
N ASP A 5 -11.18 -2.26 -5.97
CA ASP A 5 -10.86 -3.68 -6.08
C ASP A 5 -9.39 -3.88 -6.46
N GLU A 6 -8.89 -3.07 -7.39
CA GLU A 6 -7.49 -3.15 -7.78
C GLU A 6 -6.59 -2.81 -6.62
N LEU A 7 -6.97 -1.79 -5.85
CA LEU A 7 -6.19 -1.38 -4.69
C LEU A 7 -6.10 -2.51 -3.67
N LYS A 8 -7.21 -3.19 -3.43
CA LYS A 8 -7.22 -4.30 -2.48
C LYS A 8 -6.29 -5.43 -2.91
N ILE A 9 -6.25 -5.70 -4.20
CA ILE A 9 -5.37 -6.74 -4.73
C ILE A 9 -3.91 -6.32 -4.54
N VAL A 10 -3.59 -5.09 -4.90
CA VAL A 10 -2.23 -4.59 -4.78
C VAL A 10 -1.76 -4.60 -3.33
N LEU A 11 -2.66 -4.26 -2.40
CA LEU A 11 -2.32 -4.20 -0.99
C LEU A 11 -2.30 -5.57 -0.30
N ARG A 12 -2.64 -6.62 -1.02
CA ARG A 12 -2.68 -7.98 -0.46
C ARG A 12 -3.70 -8.08 0.68
N GLU A 13 -4.83 -7.38 0.55
CA GLU A 13 -5.83 -7.36 1.61
C GLU A 13 -6.50 -8.71 1.83
N GLU A 14 -6.54 -9.57 0.83
CA GLU A 14 -7.11 -10.90 0.99
C GLU A 14 -6.25 -11.77 1.91
N GLU A 15 -4.95 -11.61 1.83
CA GLU A 15 -4.03 -12.40 2.64
C GLU A 15 -3.76 -11.75 3.98
N ILE A 16 -3.63 -10.43 4.00
CA ILE A 16 -3.29 -9.69 5.20
C ILE A 16 -4.21 -8.49 5.30
N PRO A 17 -5.46 -8.69 5.73
CA PRO A 17 -6.41 -7.57 5.83
C PRO A 17 -5.93 -6.55 6.85
N PHE A 18 -6.02 -5.30 6.50
CA PHE A 18 -5.63 -4.21 7.39
C PHE A 18 -6.58 -3.02 7.31
N PHE A 19 -7.02 -2.70 6.09
CA PHE A 19 -7.89 -1.56 5.89
C PHE A 19 -9.33 -1.97 5.65
N THR A 20 -10.27 -1.13 6.07
CA THR A 20 -11.67 -1.32 5.69
C THR A 20 -11.87 -0.67 4.32
N ASP A 21 -12.97 -1.04 3.65
CA ASP A 21 -13.30 -0.42 2.37
C ASP A 21 -13.47 1.09 2.53
N LYS A 22 -14.01 1.50 3.65
CA LYS A 22 -14.22 2.92 3.93
C LYS A 22 -12.88 3.66 4.02
N GLN A 23 -11.91 3.05 4.67
CA GLN A 23 -10.59 3.64 4.79
C GLN A 23 -9.91 3.74 3.43
N LEU A 24 -10.01 2.69 2.64
CA LEU A 24 -9.40 2.68 1.31
C LEU A 24 -10.05 3.71 0.40
N SER A 25 -11.37 3.84 0.49
CA SER A 25 -12.08 4.86 -0.29
C SER A 25 -11.65 6.25 0.12
N PHE A 26 -11.42 6.46 1.41
CA PHE A 26 -10.94 7.73 1.92
C PHE A 26 -9.56 8.08 1.34
N TYR A 27 -8.65 7.11 1.35
CA TYR A 27 -7.31 7.36 0.83
C TYR A 27 -7.33 7.59 -0.69
N LEU A 28 -8.20 6.87 -1.41
CA LEU A 28 -8.34 7.10 -2.83
C LEU A 28 -8.81 8.53 -3.12
N LYS A 29 -9.77 8.99 -2.32
CA LYS A 29 -10.28 10.33 -2.48
C LYS A 29 -9.20 11.37 -2.19
N GLU A 30 -8.40 11.14 -1.15
CA GLU A 30 -7.33 12.03 -0.79
C GLU A 30 -6.29 12.14 -1.89
N ASN A 31 -6.14 11.10 -2.68
CA ASN A 31 -5.17 11.06 -3.77
C ASN A 31 -5.81 11.27 -5.14
N ASN A 32 -7.00 11.88 -5.16
CA ASN A 32 -7.70 12.19 -6.42
C ASN A 32 -7.92 10.96 -7.30
N SER A 33 -8.23 9.85 -6.67
CA SER A 33 -8.50 8.57 -7.33
C SER A 33 -7.27 7.99 -8.05
N ASP A 34 -6.08 8.47 -7.73
CA ASP A 34 -4.86 7.89 -8.28
C ASP A 34 -4.52 6.65 -7.46
N TYR A 35 -4.82 5.47 -8.02
CA TYR A 35 -4.64 4.25 -7.24
C TYR A 35 -3.17 3.91 -6.98
N LYS A 36 -2.27 4.32 -7.87
CA LYS A 36 -0.84 4.06 -7.64
C LYS A 36 -0.32 4.86 -6.46
N ALA A 37 -0.67 6.14 -6.40
CA ALA A 37 -0.25 6.96 -5.26
C ALA A 37 -0.88 6.44 -3.97
N THR A 38 -2.14 6.02 -4.05
CA THR A 38 -2.84 5.47 -2.89
C THR A 38 -2.18 4.17 -2.45
N ALA A 39 -1.84 3.30 -3.41
CA ALA A 39 -1.20 2.02 -3.09
C ALA A 39 0.15 2.26 -2.42
N TYR A 40 0.93 3.18 -2.92
CA TYR A 40 2.22 3.52 -2.33
C TYR A 40 2.04 3.93 -0.87
N GLN A 41 1.13 4.86 -0.63
CA GLN A 41 0.85 5.34 0.72
C GLN A 41 0.39 4.22 1.64
N CYS A 42 -0.57 3.43 1.19
CA CYS A 42 -1.14 2.37 2.02
C CYS A 42 -0.15 1.25 2.29
N LEU A 43 0.68 0.90 1.30
CA LEU A 43 1.69 -0.13 1.51
C LEU A 43 2.71 0.32 2.54
N LEU A 44 3.07 1.60 2.56
CA LEU A 44 3.98 2.11 3.57
C LEU A 44 3.34 2.07 4.95
N ILE A 45 2.05 2.37 5.05
CA ILE A 45 1.34 2.29 6.31
C ILE A 45 1.35 0.84 6.82
N LYS A 46 1.08 -0.12 5.94
CA LYS A 46 1.12 -1.53 6.33
C LYS A 46 2.52 -1.94 6.76
N ALA A 47 3.54 -1.43 6.06
CA ALA A 47 4.92 -1.76 6.38
C ALA A 47 5.32 -1.28 7.76
N GLU A 48 4.72 -0.19 8.22
CA GLU A 48 5.04 0.37 9.53
C GLU A 48 4.31 -0.31 10.68
N ASP A 49 3.31 -1.14 10.37
CA ASP A 49 2.54 -1.80 11.40
C ASP A 49 3.32 -3.00 11.93
N THR A 50 3.63 -2.99 13.21
CA THR A 50 4.45 -4.03 13.82
C THR A 50 3.66 -5.26 14.21
N THR A 51 2.34 -5.26 14.01
CA THR A 51 1.52 -6.42 14.36
C THR A 51 1.28 -7.34 13.17
N LEU A 52 1.58 -6.88 11.94
CA LEU A 52 1.34 -7.68 10.76
C LEU A 52 2.46 -8.68 10.53
N SER A 53 2.07 -9.86 10.10
CA SER A 53 3.03 -10.92 9.82
C SER A 53 2.47 -11.82 8.73
N ILE A 54 3.28 -12.08 7.72
CA ILE A 54 2.93 -13.02 6.67
C ILE A 54 3.33 -14.41 7.15
N SER A 55 2.52 -15.41 6.86
CA SER A 55 2.83 -16.78 7.23
C SER A 55 4.25 -17.14 6.77
N GLY A 56 5.05 -17.62 7.69
CA GLY A 56 6.43 -18.00 7.40
C GLY A 56 7.45 -16.87 7.52
N LEU A 57 6.99 -15.63 7.76
CA LEU A 57 7.90 -14.50 7.92
C LEU A 57 7.68 -13.85 9.28
N ASN A 58 8.73 -13.27 9.82
CA ASN A 58 8.56 -12.48 11.05
C ASN A 58 8.09 -11.08 10.68
N THR A 59 7.80 -10.27 11.69
CA THR A 59 7.26 -8.92 11.49
C THR A 59 8.22 -8.05 10.69
N SER A 60 9.50 -8.17 10.97
CA SER A 60 10.50 -7.37 10.25
C SER A 60 10.54 -7.71 8.77
N ASP A 61 10.47 -9.00 8.43
CA ASP A 61 10.49 -9.43 7.03
C ASP A 61 9.21 -9.03 6.33
N THR A 62 8.08 -9.05 7.04
CA THR A 62 6.80 -8.61 6.49
C THR A 62 6.88 -7.12 6.14
N SER A 63 7.48 -6.32 7.02
CA SER A 63 7.66 -4.90 6.78
C SER A 63 8.49 -4.67 5.52
N LYS A 64 9.59 -5.41 5.36
CA LYS A 64 10.43 -5.30 4.18
C LYS A 64 9.69 -5.69 2.92
N TYR A 65 8.85 -6.71 3.02
CA TYR A 65 8.05 -7.15 1.89
C TYR A 65 7.12 -6.03 1.41
N PHE A 66 6.41 -5.37 2.34
CA PHE A 66 5.51 -4.29 1.97
C PHE A 66 6.26 -3.06 1.47
N ARG A 67 7.44 -2.78 2.01
CA ARG A 67 8.25 -1.65 1.52
C ARG A 67 8.71 -1.92 0.09
N ARG A 68 9.06 -3.16 -0.22
CA ARG A 68 9.47 -3.53 -1.56
C ARG A 68 8.31 -3.39 -2.54
N LEU A 69 7.11 -3.82 -2.13
CA LEU A 69 5.93 -3.64 -2.96
C LEU A 69 5.66 -2.16 -3.18
N ALA A 70 5.77 -1.36 -2.12
CA ALA A 70 5.52 0.06 -2.23
C ALA A 70 6.43 0.73 -3.26
N SER A 71 7.67 0.30 -3.32
CA SER A 71 8.62 0.93 -4.23
C SER A 71 8.20 0.78 -5.69
N GLN A 72 7.39 -0.21 -6.02
CA GLN A 72 6.89 -0.40 -7.38
C GLN A 72 5.82 0.62 -7.74
N TYR A 73 5.24 1.25 -6.74
CA TYR A 73 4.17 2.23 -6.94
C TYR A 73 4.58 3.64 -6.57
N ARG A 74 5.86 3.85 -6.33
CA ARG A 74 6.37 5.17 -5.99
C ARG A 74 6.03 6.17 -7.09
N PRO A 75 5.48 7.34 -6.71
CA PRO A 75 5.18 8.36 -7.72
C PRO A 75 6.41 8.77 -8.50
N ASN A 76 6.24 8.93 -9.78
CA ASN A 76 7.36 9.20 -10.67
C ASN A 76 7.78 10.67 -10.71
N ASN A 77 7.12 11.51 -9.96
CA ASN A 77 7.46 12.91 -9.96
C ASN A 77 8.66 13.24 -9.09
N SER A 78 9.15 12.27 -8.36
CA SER A 78 10.25 12.51 -7.45
C SER A 78 11.51 12.92 -8.18
N GLY A 79 11.67 12.50 -9.42
CA GLY A 79 12.82 12.89 -10.19
C GLY A 79 12.90 14.36 -10.43
N ILE A 80 11.78 15.02 -10.34
CA ILE A 80 11.73 16.44 -10.55
C ILE A 80 12.23 17.17 -9.33
N LEU A 81 11.95 16.58 -8.21
CA LEU A 81 12.28 17.22 -6.98
C LEU A 81 13.72 17.25 -6.70
N ARG A 82 14.41 16.38 -7.21
CA ARG A 82 15.60 16.29 -6.84
C ARG A 82 16.32 16.75 -7.55
N GLY A 83 15.53 16.87 -8.32
CA GLY A 83 16.53 17.57 -8.91
C GLY A 83 17.46 17.17 -8.04
#